data_f408b3f1b99ef30789a6509bc5cbc82d
#
_entry.id   f408b3f1b99ef30789a6509bc5cbc82d
#
_cell.length_a   1.000
_cell.length_b   1.000
_cell.length_c   1.000
_cell.angle_alpha   90.00
_cell.angle_beta   90.00
_cell.angle_gamma   90.00
#
_symmetry.space_group_name_H-M   'P 1'
#
loop_
_entity.id
_entity.type
_entity.pdbx_description
1 polymer ?
#
loop_
_entity_poly.entity_id
_entity_poly.type
_entity_poly.pdbx_seq_one_letter_code
_entity_poly.pdbx_strand_id
1 'polypeptide(L)' 'MPDRAMTLNHLEQARRRVAKGERHIALQREIVAEKERDGHDTSTSKQLLDQFEQIYAMYVAERDRLEKELVEASK' A
#
# COMPACT_ATOMS: atom_id res chain seq x y z
N MET A 1 -8.18 -9.55 25.36
CA MET A 1 -8.41 -10.20 24.06
C MET A 1 -8.74 -9.16 23.02
N PRO A 2 -8.19 -9.25 21.81
CA PRO A 2 -8.63 -8.37 20.76
C PRO A 2 -10.08 -8.68 20.40
N ASP A 3 -10.89 -7.65 20.35
CA ASP A 3 -12.28 -7.75 19.93
C ASP A 3 -12.28 -8.07 18.41
N ARG A 4 -12.93 -9.16 18.04
CA ARG A 4 -13.01 -9.60 16.64
C ARG A 4 -13.61 -8.52 15.74
N ALA A 5 -14.65 -7.83 16.21
CA ALA A 5 -15.28 -6.75 15.45
C ALA A 5 -14.32 -5.59 15.21
N MET A 6 -13.52 -5.23 16.21
CA MET A 6 -12.50 -4.19 16.08
C MET A 6 -11.40 -4.61 15.11
N THR A 7 -10.95 -5.87 15.19
CA THR A 7 -9.94 -6.40 14.27
C THR A 7 -10.45 -6.39 12.83
N LEU A 8 -11.71 -6.79 12.61
CA LEU A 8 -12.33 -6.74 11.27
C LEU A 8 -12.38 -5.31 10.72
N ASN A 9 -12.73 -4.34 11.56
CA ASN A 9 -12.77 -2.94 11.16
C ASN A 9 -11.38 -2.43 10.76
N HIS A 10 -10.38 -2.75 11.56
CA HIS A 10 -8.99 -2.39 11.25
C HIS A 10 -8.50 -3.06 9.97
N LEU A 11 -8.87 -4.32 9.75
CA LEU A 11 -8.52 -5.05 8.54
C LEU A 11 -9.15 -4.43 7.30
N GLU A 12 -10.42 -4.02 7.37
CA GLU A 12 -11.06 -3.31 6.26
C GLU A 12 -10.32 -2.04 5.89
N GLN A 13 -9.93 -1.25 6.89
CA GLN A 13 -9.16 -0.03 6.67
C GLN A 13 -7.80 -0.34 6.05
N ALA A 14 -7.13 -1.38 6.55
CA ALA A 14 -5.83 -1.80 6.01
C ALA A 14 -5.94 -2.22 4.55
N ARG A 15 -6.99 -2.97 4.20
CA ARG A 15 -7.25 -3.38 2.82
C ARG A 15 -7.50 -2.18 1.90
N ARG A 16 -8.21 -1.18 2.38
CA ARG A 16 -8.43 0.06 1.62
C ARG A 16 -7.13 0.81 1.36
N ARG A 17 -6.24 0.86 2.36
CA ARG A 17 -4.92 1.48 2.21
C ARG A 17 -4.07 0.75 1.20
N VAL A 18 -4.09 -0.58 1.22
CA VAL A 18 -3.38 -1.39 0.22
C VAL A 18 -3.89 -1.10 -1.18
N ALA A 19 -5.21 -1.10 -1.38
CA ALA A 19 -5.81 -0.83 -2.68
C ALA A 19 -5.47 0.59 -3.19
N LYS A 20 -5.51 1.57 -2.29
CA LYS A 20 -5.16 2.95 -2.61
C LYS A 20 -3.68 3.07 -2.97
N GLY A 21 -2.82 2.38 -2.23
CA GLY A 21 -1.38 2.35 -2.49
C GLY A 21 -1.06 1.76 -3.85
N GLU A 22 -1.75 0.69 -4.24
CA GLU A 22 -1.59 0.08 -5.56
C GLU A 22 -1.91 1.08 -6.68
N ARG A 23 -3.00 1.83 -6.52
CA ARG A 23 -3.39 2.84 -7.51
C ARG A 23 -2.37 3.97 -7.59
N HIS A 24 -1.87 4.43 -6.45
CA HIS A 24 -0.85 5.50 -6.41
C HIS A 24 0.45 5.06 -7.09
N ILE A 25 0.88 3.83 -6.84
CA ILE A 25 2.08 3.27 -7.47
C ILE A 25 1.89 3.16 -8.98
N ALA A 26 0.76 2.62 -9.42
CA ALA A 26 0.47 2.46 -10.85
C ALA A 26 0.49 3.83 -11.56
N LEU A 27 -0.16 4.83 -10.98
CA LEU A 27 -0.18 6.18 -11.54
C LEU A 27 1.21 6.79 -11.58
N GLN A 28 1.99 6.63 -10.52
CA GLN A 28 3.33 7.19 -10.46
C GLN A 28 4.27 6.53 -11.47
N ARG A 29 4.11 5.21 -11.70
CA ARG A 29 4.88 4.51 -12.74
C ARG A 29 4.56 5.04 -14.14
N GLU A 30 3.29 5.36 -14.39
CA GLU A 30 2.88 5.97 -15.66
C GLU A 30 3.52 7.34 -15.84
N ILE A 31 3.57 8.16 -14.78
CA ILE A 31 4.19 9.47 -14.81
C ILE A 31 5.69 9.36 -15.14
N VAL A 32 6.39 8.42 -14.48
CA VAL A 32 7.81 8.18 -14.75
C VAL A 32 8.02 7.76 -16.20
N ALA A 33 7.22 6.81 -16.69
CA ALA A 33 7.33 6.31 -18.06
C ALA A 33 7.08 7.41 -19.09
N GLU A 34 6.08 8.26 -18.87
CA GLU A 34 5.76 9.38 -19.75
C GLU A 34 6.91 10.38 -19.81
N LYS A 35 7.49 10.74 -18.66
CA LYS A 35 8.63 11.65 -18.61
C LYS A 35 9.84 11.06 -19.31
N GLU A 36 10.10 9.77 -19.19
CA GLU A 36 11.20 9.10 -19.89
C GLU A 36 11.01 9.17 -21.41
N ARG A 37 9.78 8.92 -21.89
CA ARG A 37 9.47 9.02 -23.32
C ARG A 37 9.70 10.44 -23.85
N ASP A 38 9.40 11.44 -23.04
CA ASP A 38 9.52 12.84 -23.43
C ASP A 38 10.93 13.42 -23.21
N GLY A 39 11.86 12.61 -22.70
CA GLY A 39 13.23 13.03 -22.44
C GLY A 39 13.39 13.95 -21.24
N HIS A 40 12.41 14.02 -20.33
CA HIS A 40 12.49 14.83 -19.12
C HIS A 40 13.28 14.13 -18.02
N ASP A 41 13.80 14.92 -17.08
CA ASP A 41 14.44 14.40 -15.88
C ASP A 41 13.42 13.67 -15.01
N THR A 42 13.71 12.42 -14.67
CA THR A 42 12.83 11.55 -13.88
C THR A 42 13.27 11.39 -12.43
N SER A 43 14.35 12.04 -12.01
CA SER A 43 14.93 11.83 -10.68
C SER A 43 13.92 12.00 -9.55
N THR A 44 13.22 13.13 -9.52
CA THR A 44 12.22 13.43 -8.47
C THR A 44 11.04 12.46 -8.55
N SER A 45 10.58 12.15 -9.76
CA SER A 45 9.45 11.23 -9.96
C SER A 45 9.78 9.82 -9.53
N LYS A 46 11.02 9.37 -9.75
CA LYS A 46 11.48 8.06 -9.29
C LYS A 46 11.65 8.01 -7.78
N GLN A 47 12.13 9.09 -7.17
CA GLN A 47 12.21 9.19 -5.70
C GLN A 47 10.83 9.08 -5.07
N LEU A 48 9.84 9.74 -5.64
CA LEU A 48 8.47 9.68 -5.15
C LEU A 48 7.89 8.27 -5.31
N LEU A 49 8.15 7.61 -6.44
CA LEU A 49 7.75 6.22 -6.65
C LEU A 49 8.33 5.31 -5.58
N ASP A 50 9.62 5.48 -5.27
CA ASP A 50 10.30 4.70 -4.24
C ASP A 50 9.64 4.89 -2.87
N GLN A 51 9.30 6.13 -2.51
CA GLN A 51 8.59 6.43 -1.27
C GLN A 51 7.21 5.75 -1.23
N PHE A 52 6.47 5.80 -2.33
CA PHE A 52 5.16 5.12 -2.42
C PHE A 52 5.29 3.61 -2.25
N GLU A 53 6.32 3.01 -2.82
CA GLU A 53 6.58 1.57 -2.68
C GLU A 53 6.92 1.19 -1.25
N GLN A 54 7.69 2.03 -0.53
CA GLN A 54 8.01 1.81 0.88
C GLN A 54 6.76 1.90 1.75
N ILE A 55 5.92 2.91 1.54
CA ILE A 55 4.66 3.07 2.27
C ILE A 55 3.73 1.89 1.98
N TYR A 56 3.64 1.49 0.73
CA TYR A 56 2.83 0.35 0.31
C TYR A 56 3.26 -0.94 1.01
N ALA A 57 4.56 -1.19 1.12
CA ALA A 57 5.08 -2.36 1.83
C ALA A 57 4.65 -2.38 3.28
N MET A 58 4.60 -1.21 3.94
CA MET A 58 4.11 -1.08 5.31
C MET A 58 2.61 -1.41 5.41
N TYR A 59 1.82 -0.95 4.45
CA TYR A 59 0.38 -1.22 4.41
C TYR A 59 0.10 -2.72 4.19
N VAL A 60 0.86 -3.35 3.32
CA VAL A 60 0.76 -4.81 3.08
C VAL A 60 1.08 -5.58 4.35
N ALA A 61 2.17 -5.22 5.04
CA ALA A 61 2.56 -5.86 6.29
C ALA A 61 1.49 -5.71 7.36
N GLU A 62 0.88 -4.53 7.49
CA GLU A 62 -0.19 -4.27 8.44
C GLU A 62 -1.44 -5.12 8.13
N ARG A 63 -1.84 -5.17 6.86
CA ARG A 63 -2.97 -6.01 6.43
C ARG A 63 -2.71 -7.48 6.78
N ASP A 64 -1.52 -7.98 6.46
CA ASP A 64 -1.17 -9.37 6.69
C ASP A 64 -1.16 -9.71 8.18
N ARG A 65 -0.65 -8.79 9.01
CA ARG A 65 -0.68 -8.94 10.48
C ARG A 65 -2.10 -9.03 11.00
N LEU A 66 -2.99 -8.16 10.50
CA LEU A 66 -4.39 -8.15 10.93
C LEU A 66 -5.16 -9.39 10.46
N GLU A 67 -4.87 -9.88 9.26
CA GLU A 67 -5.45 -11.14 8.77
C GLU A 67 -5.04 -12.31 9.68
N LYS A 68 -3.78 -12.35 10.08
CA LYS A 68 -3.27 -13.37 11.00
C LYS A 68 -3.96 -13.28 12.37
N GLU A 69 -4.08 -12.07 12.92
CA GLU A 69 -4.77 -11.86 14.20
C GLU A 69 -6.23 -12.32 14.13
N LEU A 70 -6.90 -12.04 13.02
CA LEU A 70 -8.29 -12.46 12.84
C LEU A 70 -8.42 -13.98 12.83
N VAL A 71 -7.53 -14.69 12.13
CA VAL A 71 -7.51 -16.15 12.11
C VAL A 71 -7.28 -16.70 13.51
N GLU A 72 -6.32 -16.14 14.25
CA GLU A 72 -6.03 -16.56 15.62
C GLU A 72 -7.22 -16.31 16.56
N ALA A 73 -7.91 -15.19 16.40
CA ALA A 73 -9.08 -14.85 17.20
C ALA A 73 -10.29 -15.75 16.90
N SER A 74 -10.29 -16.42 15.74
CA SER A 74 -11.40 -17.28 15.30
C SER A 74 -11.22 -18.76 15.71
N LYS A 75 -10.11 -19.10 16.33
CA LYS A 75 -9.82 -20.47 16.77
C LYS A 75 -10.44 -20.79 18.12
#